data_dc3e5877c0f451a764b39efdb779c32b
#
_entry.id   dc3e5877c0f451a764b39efdb779c32b
#
_cell.length_a   1.000
_cell.length_b   1.000
_cell.length_c   1.000
_cell.angle_alpha   90.00
_cell.angle_beta   90.00
_cell.angle_gamma   90.00
#
_symmetry.space_group_name_H-M   'P 1'
#
loop_
_entity.id
_entity.type
_entity.pdbx_description
1 polymer ?
#
loop_
_entity_poly.entity_id
_entity_poly.type
_entity_poly.pdbx_seq_one_letter_code
_entity_poly.pdbx_strand_id
1 'polypeptide(L)'
;MSDENQDKIIQDIRIQLRKAATELSRWKLYGSSKWAAEALAGLAETVDTEQAQSLADESPLRNKQGVPKQIFEIPQNGFGLTESEYDLYLLGSTLFDAKEFDRCVFFLKDVTNPYLKFLKLYSKFLSWDKKSQESMENILTTGKFTDGTYRAGKDGDGNGNEDVSQSGQERTNLRMVSNEHESHSNISSILKEINMFLELYEVKIDDAEADLGLALLYYLRGIILKQEKNISKAMSSLLKSLSCYSFNWSCWLELMDCLQKVDDALLLNNYLYQNFQFKFSDNLGSQRTIEFNIMIKFFKLKVFEELNGQLEDYYEDLEFLLQVFPNFTFLKAYNATISYNNLDYVTAESRFDDIVKQDPYRLNDMETYSNILYVMQKNSKLAYLAQFVSQIDRFRPETCCIIANYYSARQEHEKSIMYFRRALTLDKKTTNAWTLMGHEFVELSNSHAAIECYRRAVDICPRDFKAWFGLGQAYALLDMHLYSLYYFQKACTLKPWDRRIWQVLGECYSKTGNKLEAIKCYKRSIKASQTVDQNTSIYYRLAQLYEELEDLEECKKFMAKCVDVEELLEGIVTDETVKARLWLAVFEIKAGNYQLAYDYAMGVSNGTSQEIEEARMLARECRRHM
;
A
#
# COMPACT_ATOMS: atom_id res chain seq x y z
N MET A 1 7.00 2.42 33.69
CA MET A 1 6.64 1.08 34.21
C MET A 1 7.87 0.51 34.88
N SER A 2 7.76 -0.25 36.00
CA SER A 2 8.94 -0.89 36.59
C SER A 2 9.43 -2.00 35.66
N ASP A 3 10.77 -2.17 35.55
CA ASP A 3 11.41 -3.13 34.63
C ASP A 3 10.88 -4.57 34.81
N GLU A 4 10.58 -4.99 36.04
CA GLU A 4 9.98 -6.29 36.33
C GLU A 4 8.58 -6.52 35.70
N ASN A 5 7.79 -5.46 35.51
CA ASN A 5 6.50 -5.57 34.85
C ASN A 5 6.63 -5.65 33.32
N GLN A 6 7.65 -5.02 32.75
CA GLN A 6 7.95 -5.15 31.31
C GLN A 6 8.41 -6.56 30.96
N ASP A 7 9.30 -7.15 31.76
CA ASP A 7 9.78 -8.53 31.52
C ASP A 7 8.67 -9.56 31.58
N LYS A 8 7.72 -9.44 32.53
CA LYS A 8 6.55 -10.32 32.58
C LYS A 8 5.67 -10.18 31.34
N ILE A 9 5.42 -8.96 30.88
CA ILE A 9 4.63 -8.71 29.66
C ILE A 9 5.32 -9.34 28.45
N ILE A 10 6.63 -9.18 28.31
CA ILE A 10 7.41 -9.75 27.21
C ILE A 10 7.36 -11.28 27.23
N GLN A 11 7.45 -11.91 28.42
CA GLN A 11 7.34 -13.37 28.55
C GLN A 11 5.94 -13.87 28.17
N ASP A 12 4.88 -13.21 28.62
CA ASP A 12 3.51 -13.57 28.25
C ASP A 12 3.28 -13.46 26.74
N ILE A 13 3.74 -12.38 26.11
CA ILE A 13 3.68 -12.21 24.66
C ILE A 13 4.46 -13.31 23.94
N ARG A 14 5.64 -13.67 24.44
CA ARG A 14 6.47 -14.75 23.89
C ARG A 14 5.74 -16.09 23.88
N ILE A 15 5.04 -16.44 24.97
CA ILE A 15 4.25 -17.66 25.06
C ILE A 15 3.10 -17.64 24.04
N GLN A 16 2.40 -16.51 23.95
CA GLN A 16 1.27 -16.38 23.02
C GLN A 16 1.71 -16.43 21.56
N LEU A 17 2.80 -15.77 21.20
CA LEU A 17 3.34 -15.82 19.83
C LEU A 17 3.83 -17.23 19.45
N ARG A 18 4.45 -17.96 20.38
CA ARG A 18 4.82 -19.38 20.14
C ARG A 18 3.58 -20.22 19.88
N LYS A 19 2.53 -20.06 20.71
CA LYS A 19 1.26 -20.74 20.52
C LYS A 19 0.62 -20.37 19.18
N ALA A 20 0.58 -19.07 18.85
CA ALA A 20 0.03 -18.59 17.60
C ALA A 20 0.77 -19.14 16.37
N ALA A 21 2.11 -19.10 16.36
CA ALA A 21 2.91 -19.61 15.25
C ALA A 21 2.66 -21.11 15.00
N THR A 22 2.56 -21.91 16.06
CA THR A 22 2.33 -23.35 15.94
C THR A 22 0.90 -23.69 15.53
N GLU A 23 -0.11 -23.07 16.13
CA GLU A 23 -1.52 -23.34 15.85
C GLU A 23 -1.91 -22.88 14.44
N LEU A 24 -1.55 -21.66 14.05
CA LEU A 24 -1.87 -21.13 12.73
C LEU A 24 -1.19 -21.91 11.61
N SER A 25 0.06 -22.36 11.80
CA SER A 25 0.73 -23.25 10.85
C SER A 25 0.01 -24.58 10.69
N ARG A 26 -0.45 -25.17 11.79
CA ARG A 26 -1.20 -26.43 11.81
C ARG A 26 -2.50 -26.32 11.01
N TRP A 27 -3.18 -25.19 11.08
CA TRP A 27 -4.41 -24.91 10.33
C TRP A 27 -4.18 -24.24 8.99
N LYS A 28 -2.94 -24.27 8.46
CA LYS A 28 -2.56 -23.84 7.10
C LYS A 28 -2.68 -22.34 6.84
N LEU A 29 -2.76 -21.51 7.88
CA LEU A 29 -2.67 -20.07 7.79
C LEU A 29 -1.20 -19.60 7.85
N TYR A 30 -0.44 -19.99 6.82
CA TYR A 30 1.01 -19.78 6.77
C TYR A 30 1.44 -18.32 6.86
N GLY A 31 0.67 -17.37 6.29
CA GLY A 31 0.95 -15.94 6.36
C GLY A 31 0.94 -15.41 7.80
N SER A 32 -0.11 -15.73 8.57
CA SER A 32 -0.23 -15.34 9.98
C SER A 32 0.78 -16.08 10.86
N SER A 33 1.06 -17.36 10.58
CA SER A 33 2.07 -18.14 11.29
C SER A 33 3.48 -17.54 11.10
N LYS A 34 3.84 -17.20 9.85
CA LYS A 34 5.09 -16.52 9.51
C LYS A 34 5.23 -15.21 10.26
N TRP A 35 4.20 -14.36 10.22
CA TRP A 35 4.18 -13.09 10.94
C TRP A 35 4.40 -13.27 12.45
N ALA A 36 3.71 -14.23 13.08
CA ALA A 36 3.86 -14.52 14.50
C ALA A 36 5.27 -15.03 14.84
N ALA A 37 5.88 -15.86 13.99
CA ALA A 37 7.24 -16.35 14.16
C ALA A 37 8.30 -15.26 13.96
N GLU A 38 8.12 -14.36 12.99
CA GLU A 38 8.99 -13.20 12.78
C GLU A 38 8.88 -12.21 13.96
N ALA A 39 7.66 -11.97 14.47
CA ALA A 39 7.44 -11.16 15.66
C ALA A 39 8.11 -11.77 16.90
N LEU A 40 8.03 -13.09 17.06
CA LEU A 40 8.69 -13.83 18.14
C LEU A 40 10.22 -13.68 18.09
N ALA A 41 10.80 -13.79 16.90
CA ALA A 41 12.24 -13.61 16.70
C ALA A 41 12.70 -12.16 16.94
N GLY A 42 11.79 -11.20 16.74
CA GLY A 42 12.05 -9.78 16.94
C GLY A 42 11.82 -9.26 18.37
N LEU A 43 11.33 -10.08 19.30
CA LEU A 43 11.13 -9.69 20.70
C LEU A 43 12.43 -9.32 21.41
N ALA A 44 12.35 -8.36 22.34
CA ALA A 44 13.45 -8.00 23.22
C ALA A 44 13.92 -9.20 24.05
N GLU A 45 15.23 -9.32 24.26
CA GLU A 45 15.81 -10.33 25.15
C GLU A 45 15.50 -9.97 26.60
N THR A 46 14.99 -10.92 27.38
CA THR A 46 14.80 -10.75 28.83
C THR A 46 16.07 -11.14 29.57
N VAL A 47 16.35 -10.49 30.69
CA VAL A 47 17.60 -10.66 31.50
C VAL A 47 17.85 -12.12 31.89
N ASP A 48 16.82 -12.95 32.01
CA ASP A 48 16.95 -14.38 32.33
C ASP A 48 17.63 -15.21 31.21
N THR A 49 17.67 -14.71 29.98
CA THR A 49 18.33 -15.39 28.84
C THR A 49 19.85 -15.27 28.94
N GLU A 50 20.39 -14.21 29.54
CA GLU A 50 21.82 -14.05 29.77
C GLU A 50 22.35 -15.06 30.82
N GLN A 51 21.54 -15.36 31.85
CA GLN A 51 21.90 -16.41 32.81
C GLN A 51 21.81 -17.82 32.18
N ALA A 52 20.90 -18.07 31.26
CA ALA A 52 20.80 -19.35 30.55
C ALA A 52 21.93 -19.52 29.51
N GLN A 53 22.41 -18.45 28.89
CA GLN A 53 23.55 -18.49 27.97
C GLN A 53 24.91 -18.65 28.71
N SER A 54 25.09 -17.97 29.85
CA SER A 54 26.29 -18.15 30.67
C SER A 54 26.42 -19.56 31.26
N LEU A 55 25.31 -20.31 31.41
CA LEU A 55 25.29 -21.72 31.80
C LEU A 55 25.49 -22.68 30.63
N ALA A 56 25.35 -22.23 29.39
CA ALA A 56 25.56 -23.05 28.18
C ALA A 56 27.05 -23.11 27.75
N ASP A 57 27.86 -22.13 28.15
CA ASP A 57 29.31 -22.07 27.84
C ASP A 57 30.20 -22.89 28.81
N GLU A 58 29.66 -23.49 29.88
CA GLU A 58 30.38 -24.44 30.70
C GLU A 58 30.28 -25.87 30.12
N SER A 59 31.37 -26.25 29.50
CA SER A 59 31.84 -27.55 28.96
C SER A 59 31.05 -28.85 29.24
N PRO A 60 31.02 -29.76 28.25
CA PRO A 60 30.22 -30.96 28.28
C PRO A 60 30.97 -32.15 28.90
N LEU A 61 31.21 -32.17 30.21
CA LEU A 61 31.65 -33.39 30.92
C LEU A 61 31.47 -33.24 32.44
N ARG A 62 30.23 -33.36 32.91
CA ARG A 62 29.94 -33.96 34.24
C ARG A 62 28.44 -34.19 34.39
N ASN A 63 28.09 -35.47 34.46
CA ASN A 63 26.79 -35.93 34.97
C ASN A 63 26.52 -35.34 36.35
N LYS A 64 25.58 -34.39 36.44
CA LYS A 64 24.83 -34.14 37.67
C LYS A 64 23.36 -34.16 37.33
N GLN A 65 22.65 -35.07 37.98
CA GLN A 65 21.21 -35.12 38.09
C GLN A 65 20.68 -33.71 38.40
N GLY A 66 20.08 -33.10 37.46
CA GLY A 66 19.55 -31.76 37.62
C GLY A 66 18.43 -31.52 36.63
N VAL A 67 17.32 -31.13 37.12
CA VAL A 67 16.17 -30.43 36.53
C VAL A 67 15.99 -30.73 35.03
N PRO A 68 14.93 -31.43 34.63
CA PRO A 68 14.65 -31.64 33.23
C PRO A 68 14.48 -30.27 32.57
N LYS A 69 15.30 -29.98 31.54
CA LYS A 69 14.95 -28.96 30.58
C LYS A 69 13.48 -29.18 30.26
N GLN A 70 12.62 -28.23 30.53
CA GLN A 70 11.24 -28.30 30.07
C GLN A 70 11.30 -28.42 28.55
N ILE A 71 11.35 -29.67 28.09
CA ILE A 71 11.06 -30.00 26.71
C ILE A 71 9.62 -29.52 26.55
N PHE A 72 9.40 -28.51 25.72
CA PHE A 72 8.07 -28.09 25.34
C PHE A 72 7.43 -29.27 24.61
N GLU A 73 6.82 -30.18 25.37
CA GLU A 73 5.94 -31.19 24.81
C GLU A 73 4.71 -30.41 24.27
N ILE A 74 4.68 -30.26 22.94
CA ILE A 74 3.49 -29.80 22.26
C ILE A 74 2.41 -30.83 22.61
N PRO A 75 1.31 -30.46 23.28
CA PRO A 75 0.25 -31.40 23.61
C PRO A 75 -0.26 -32.01 22.30
N GLN A 76 -0.01 -33.30 22.07
CA GLN A 76 -0.42 -33.96 20.82
C GLN A 76 -1.95 -34.04 20.69
N ASN A 77 -2.71 -33.87 21.78
CA ASN A 77 -4.17 -33.98 21.84
C ASN A 77 -4.91 -32.72 22.29
N GLY A 78 -4.36 -31.51 22.07
CA GLY A 78 -4.93 -30.25 22.56
C GLY A 78 -6.24 -29.77 21.90
N PHE A 79 -6.82 -30.54 20.96
CA PHE A 79 -7.98 -30.08 20.17
C PHE A 79 -9.27 -30.86 20.38
N GLY A 80 -9.33 -31.76 21.36
CA GLY A 80 -10.51 -32.60 21.60
C GLY A 80 -10.92 -33.45 20.39
N LEU A 81 -9.98 -33.80 19.51
CA LEU A 81 -10.19 -34.72 18.40
C LEU A 81 -10.21 -36.17 18.88
N THR A 82 -11.16 -36.96 18.43
CA THR A 82 -11.14 -38.40 18.59
C THR A 82 -10.03 -39.03 17.74
N GLU A 83 -9.58 -40.25 18.04
CA GLU A 83 -8.52 -40.92 17.25
C GLU A 83 -8.87 -40.99 15.76
N SER A 84 -10.11 -41.31 15.43
CA SER A 84 -10.58 -41.36 14.05
C SER A 84 -10.62 -40.01 13.36
N GLU A 85 -10.94 -38.94 14.09
CA GLU A 85 -10.88 -37.56 13.58
C GLU A 85 -9.44 -37.09 13.38
N TYR A 86 -8.53 -37.53 14.22
CA TYR A 86 -7.11 -37.25 14.07
C TYR A 86 -6.51 -37.93 12.83
N ASP A 87 -6.88 -39.18 12.53
CA ASP A 87 -6.47 -39.87 11.32
C ASP A 87 -6.99 -39.16 10.06
N LEU A 88 -8.26 -38.70 10.10
CA LEU A 88 -8.84 -37.88 9.04
C LEU A 88 -8.14 -36.52 8.90
N TYR A 89 -7.72 -35.91 10.01
CA TYR A 89 -6.91 -34.70 10.01
C TYR A 89 -5.57 -34.92 9.30
N LEU A 90 -4.85 -36.00 9.65
CA LEU A 90 -3.56 -36.32 9.03
C LEU A 90 -3.72 -36.51 7.51
N LEU A 91 -4.72 -37.28 7.09
CA LEU A 91 -5.01 -37.47 5.67
C LEU A 91 -5.40 -36.16 4.98
N GLY A 92 -6.32 -35.38 5.56
CA GLY A 92 -6.77 -34.11 5.02
C GLY A 92 -5.63 -33.09 4.92
N SER A 93 -4.77 -33.03 5.96
CA SER A 93 -3.60 -32.16 6.00
C SER A 93 -2.57 -32.51 4.92
N THR A 94 -2.26 -33.78 4.73
CA THR A 94 -1.31 -34.21 3.68
C THR A 94 -1.83 -33.96 2.27
N LEU A 95 -3.13 -34.17 2.03
CA LEU A 95 -3.78 -33.85 0.74
C LEU A 95 -3.81 -32.34 0.48
N PHE A 96 -4.04 -31.55 1.51
CA PHE A 96 -3.97 -30.09 1.41
C PHE A 96 -2.56 -29.62 1.03
N ASP A 97 -1.52 -30.15 1.67
CA ASP A 97 -0.11 -29.81 1.40
C ASP A 97 0.32 -30.26 -0.01
N ALA A 98 -0.23 -31.38 -0.49
CA ALA A 98 -0.07 -31.83 -1.87
C ALA A 98 -0.88 -30.98 -2.90
N LYS A 99 -1.63 -29.97 -2.45
CA LYS A 99 -2.52 -29.11 -3.24
C LYS A 99 -3.66 -29.87 -3.95
N GLU A 100 -4.01 -31.05 -3.46
CA GLU A 100 -5.12 -31.87 -3.92
C GLU A 100 -6.43 -31.50 -3.19
N PHE A 101 -6.86 -30.26 -3.34
CA PHE A 101 -7.96 -29.68 -2.57
C PHE A 101 -9.30 -30.41 -2.73
N ASP A 102 -9.67 -30.83 -3.95
CA ASP A 102 -10.92 -31.53 -4.20
C ASP A 102 -10.96 -32.90 -3.51
N ARG A 103 -9.81 -33.61 -3.42
CA ARG A 103 -9.71 -34.87 -2.67
C ARG A 103 -9.82 -34.64 -1.16
N CYS A 104 -9.19 -33.59 -0.64
CA CYS A 104 -9.32 -33.20 0.76
C CYS A 104 -10.79 -32.96 1.13
N VAL A 105 -11.55 -32.23 0.30
CA VAL A 105 -12.99 -32.01 0.50
C VAL A 105 -13.78 -33.32 0.51
N PHE A 106 -13.43 -34.26 -0.36
CA PHE A 106 -14.13 -35.55 -0.46
C PHE A 106 -13.97 -36.40 0.81
N PHE A 107 -12.74 -36.54 1.34
CA PHE A 107 -12.48 -37.33 2.54
C PHE A 107 -13.05 -36.69 3.81
N LEU A 108 -13.16 -35.35 3.86
CA LEU A 108 -13.71 -34.62 5.00
C LEU A 108 -15.23 -34.34 4.87
N LYS A 109 -15.98 -35.14 4.10
CA LYS A 109 -17.39 -34.85 3.78
C LYS A 109 -18.30 -34.79 5.00
N ASP A 110 -18.18 -35.74 5.94
CA ASP A 110 -19.14 -35.96 7.02
C ASP A 110 -18.62 -35.55 8.41
N VAL A 111 -17.75 -34.56 8.47
CA VAL A 111 -17.08 -34.13 9.72
C VAL A 111 -17.92 -33.09 10.46
N THR A 112 -18.05 -33.27 11.78
CA THR A 112 -18.78 -32.40 12.70
C THR A 112 -17.90 -31.48 13.53
N ASN A 113 -16.60 -31.76 13.63
CA ASN A 113 -15.65 -30.95 14.39
C ASN A 113 -15.35 -29.63 13.67
N PRO A 114 -15.38 -28.45 14.36
CA PRO A 114 -15.18 -27.14 13.76
C PRO A 114 -13.83 -26.99 13.03
N TYR A 115 -12.78 -27.58 13.55
CA TYR A 115 -11.43 -27.55 12.96
C TYR A 115 -11.35 -28.26 11.61
N LEU A 116 -11.85 -29.49 11.56
CA LEU A 116 -11.88 -30.27 10.33
C LEU A 116 -12.87 -29.69 9.33
N LYS A 117 -13.96 -29.13 9.82
CA LYS A 117 -14.93 -28.39 8.98
C LYS A 117 -14.28 -27.17 8.34
N PHE A 118 -13.47 -26.42 9.08
CA PHE A 118 -12.69 -25.32 8.52
C PHE A 118 -11.74 -25.82 7.42
N LEU A 119 -10.95 -26.86 7.67
CA LEU A 119 -10.01 -27.41 6.70
C LEU A 119 -10.72 -27.85 5.40
N LYS A 120 -11.88 -28.51 5.52
CA LYS A 120 -12.72 -28.88 4.37
C LYS A 120 -13.16 -27.66 3.57
N LEU A 121 -13.76 -26.66 4.24
CA LEU A 121 -14.34 -25.50 3.56
C LEU A 121 -13.26 -24.57 3.02
N TYR A 122 -12.12 -24.47 3.70
CA TYR A 122 -10.97 -23.74 3.21
C TYR A 122 -10.35 -24.39 1.97
N SER A 123 -10.24 -25.72 1.94
CA SER A 123 -9.82 -26.46 0.74
C SER A 123 -10.79 -26.23 -0.42
N LYS A 124 -12.11 -26.26 -0.17
CA LYS A 124 -13.13 -25.97 -1.18
C LYS A 124 -13.02 -24.55 -1.73
N PHE A 125 -12.74 -23.58 -0.85
CA PHE A 125 -12.51 -22.19 -1.23
C PHE A 125 -11.26 -22.02 -2.10
N LEU A 126 -10.13 -22.63 -1.70
CA LEU A 126 -8.88 -22.57 -2.46
C LEU A 126 -8.98 -23.28 -3.83
N SER A 127 -9.73 -24.39 -3.92
CA SER A 127 -10.01 -25.04 -5.21
C SER A 127 -10.80 -24.10 -6.14
N TRP A 128 -11.78 -23.40 -5.59
CA TRP A 128 -12.53 -22.40 -6.34
C TRP A 128 -11.65 -21.21 -6.78
N ASP A 129 -10.85 -20.63 -5.87
CA ASP A 129 -9.96 -19.51 -6.18
C ASP A 129 -8.94 -19.88 -7.27
N LYS A 130 -8.34 -21.07 -7.18
CA LYS A 130 -7.46 -21.62 -8.21
C LYS A 130 -8.13 -21.69 -9.57
N LYS A 131 -9.34 -22.28 -9.67
CA LYS A 131 -10.10 -22.38 -10.92
C LYS A 131 -10.49 -21.01 -11.47
N SER A 132 -10.84 -20.07 -10.61
CA SER A 132 -11.13 -18.68 -10.99
C SER A 132 -9.89 -17.98 -11.58
N GLN A 133 -8.72 -18.16 -10.97
CA GLN A 133 -7.47 -17.59 -11.48
C GLN A 133 -7.06 -18.20 -12.82
N GLU A 134 -7.19 -19.51 -12.99
CA GLU A 134 -6.94 -20.21 -14.26
C GLU A 134 -7.87 -19.72 -15.38
N SER A 135 -9.14 -19.46 -15.08
CA SER A 135 -10.07 -18.91 -16.07
C SER A 135 -9.74 -17.49 -16.49
N MET A 136 -9.24 -16.66 -15.57
CA MET A 136 -8.81 -15.29 -15.86
C MET A 136 -7.47 -15.22 -16.64
N GLU A 137 -6.59 -16.21 -16.51
CA GLU A 137 -5.33 -16.25 -17.25
C GLU A 137 -5.56 -16.30 -18.76
N ASN A 138 -6.57 -17.02 -19.20
CA ASN A 138 -6.96 -17.07 -20.60
C ASN A 138 -7.35 -15.69 -21.15
N ILE A 139 -7.88 -14.80 -20.32
CA ILE A 139 -8.28 -13.44 -20.74
C ILE A 139 -7.05 -12.56 -20.98
N LEU A 140 -6.02 -12.66 -20.11
CA LEU A 140 -4.78 -11.89 -20.26
C LEU A 140 -3.94 -12.37 -21.45
N THR A 141 -3.96 -13.66 -21.77
CA THR A 141 -3.19 -14.25 -22.87
C THR A 141 -3.91 -14.11 -24.21
N THR A 142 -5.25 -14.13 -24.23
CA THR A 142 -6.07 -13.99 -25.44
C THR A 142 -6.48 -12.54 -25.72
N GLY A 143 -6.42 -11.66 -24.74
CA GLY A 143 -6.57 -10.21 -24.94
C GLY A 143 -5.46 -9.73 -25.85
N LYS A 144 -5.73 -9.70 -27.15
CA LYS A 144 -4.90 -9.01 -28.13
C LYS A 144 -4.82 -7.56 -27.68
N PHE A 145 -3.78 -7.20 -26.94
CA PHE A 145 -3.22 -5.87 -27.07
C PHE A 145 -2.80 -5.78 -28.52
N THR A 146 -3.66 -5.28 -29.39
CA THR A 146 -3.32 -4.97 -30.76
C THR A 146 -2.13 -4.04 -30.68
N ASP A 147 -0.95 -4.58 -30.97
CA ASP A 147 0.19 -3.77 -31.34
C ASP A 147 -0.35 -2.80 -32.39
N GLY A 148 -0.32 -1.50 -32.04
CA GLY A 148 -0.79 -0.43 -32.91
C GLY A 148 0.17 -0.23 -34.09
N THR A 149 0.44 -1.27 -34.83
CA THR A 149 0.97 -1.15 -36.18
C THR A 149 -0.17 -0.79 -37.11
N TYR A 150 -0.47 0.51 -37.17
CA TYR A 150 -1.15 1.09 -38.32
C TYR A 150 -0.32 0.75 -39.56
N ARG A 151 -0.67 -0.33 -40.26
CA ARG A 151 -0.30 -0.46 -41.67
C ARG A 151 -1.16 0.53 -42.43
N ALA A 152 -0.51 1.63 -42.84
CA ALA A 152 -1.05 2.54 -43.83
C ALA A 152 -1.59 1.75 -45.03
N GLY A 153 -2.80 2.07 -45.45
CA GLY A 153 -3.54 1.39 -46.48
C GLY A 153 -2.78 1.32 -47.79
N LYS A 154 -2.92 0.20 -48.45
CA LYS A 154 -2.95 0.10 -49.89
C LYS A 154 -4.33 -0.38 -50.27
N ASP A 155 -4.98 0.47 -51.05
CA ASP A 155 -6.20 0.20 -51.74
C ASP A 155 -6.16 -1.11 -52.55
N GLY A 156 -7.23 -1.87 -52.50
CA GLY A 156 -7.39 -3.06 -53.34
C GLY A 156 -8.68 -3.83 -53.02
N ASP A 157 -9.64 -3.66 -53.87
CA ASP A 157 -10.92 -4.32 -53.99
C ASP A 157 -11.02 -5.78 -53.53
N GLY A 158 -12.19 -6.15 -52.98
CA GLY A 158 -12.65 -7.54 -53.00
C GLY A 158 -13.49 -8.03 -51.84
N ASN A 159 -14.78 -7.82 -51.95
CA ASN A 159 -15.89 -8.70 -51.52
C ASN A 159 -15.60 -9.91 -50.62
N GLY A 160 -16.30 -10.00 -49.49
CA GLY A 160 -16.73 -11.29 -48.91
C GLY A 160 -16.34 -11.55 -47.46
N ASN A 161 -17.35 -11.66 -46.61
CA ASN A 161 -17.38 -12.28 -45.28
C ASN A 161 -17.08 -11.44 -44.05
N GLU A 162 -18.02 -10.57 -43.69
CA GLU A 162 -18.08 -9.93 -42.34
C GLU A 162 -18.77 -10.80 -41.25
N ASP A 163 -19.29 -11.99 -41.54
CA ASP A 163 -20.16 -12.75 -40.61
C ASP A 163 -19.43 -13.70 -39.64
N VAL A 164 -18.11 -13.89 -39.76
CA VAL A 164 -17.36 -14.86 -38.90
C VAL A 164 -16.78 -14.24 -37.63
N SER A 165 -16.57 -12.93 -37.57
CA SER A 165 -15.97 -12.27 -36.42
C SER A 165 -16.97 -11.94 -35.29
N GLN A 166 -18.24 -11.67 -35.59
CA GLN A 166 -19.26 -11.38 -34.58
C GLN A 166 -19.69 -12.64 -33.80
N SER A 167 -19.79 -13.80 -34.44
CA SER A 167 -20.15 -15.04 -33.74
C SER A 167 -19.08 -15.55 -32.77
N GLY A 168 -17.84 -15.19 -32.96
CA GLY A 168 -16.73 -15.51 -32.03
C GLY A 168 -16.74 -14.66 -30.75
N GLN A 169 -17.05 -13.38 -30.85
CA GLN A 169 -17.14 -12.46 -29.70
C GLN A 169 -18.40 -12.74 -28.86
N GLU A 170 -19.54 -13.05 -29.46
CA GLU A 170 -20.74 -13.43 -28.70
C GLU A 170 -20.56 -14.76 -27.97
N ARG A 171 -19.89 -15.75 -28.56
CA ARG A 171 -19.60 -17.03 -27.89
C ARG A 171 -18.59 -16.89 -26.75
N THR A 172 -17.61 -16.02 -26.84
CA THR A 172 -16.69 -15.74 -25.74
C THR A 172 -17.39 -14.96 -24.61
N ASN A 173 -18.23 -13.99 -24.93
CA ASN A 173 -19.00 -13.24 -23.92
C ASN A 173 -20.03 -14.14 -23.22
N LEU A 174 -20.73 -15.03 -23.95
CA LEU A 174 -21.66 -16.01 -23.37
C LEU A 174 -20.94 -17.04 -22.47
N ARG A 175 -19.72 -17.49 -22.81
CA ARG A 175 -18.91 -18.35 -21.95
C ARG A 175 -18.40 -17.61 -20.71
N MET A 176 -18.07 -16.31 -20.81
CA MET A 176 -17.70 -15.50 -19.64
C MET A 176 -18.86 -15.36 -18.66
N VAL A 177 -20.06 -15.03 -19.14
CA VAL A 177 -21.26 -14.89 -18.31
C VAL A 177 -21.66 -16.22 -17.67
N SER A 178 -21.54 -17.33 -18.37
CA SER A 178 -21.84 -18.66 -17.79
C SER A 178 -20.83 -19.08 -16.73
N ASN A 179 -19.53 -18.80 -16.92
CA ASN A 179 -18.49 -19.11 -15.94
C ASN A 179 -18.60 -18.22 -14.68
N GLU A 180 -19.02 -16.96 -14.83
CA GLU A 180 -19.29 -16.09 -13.69
C GLU A 180 -20.50 -16.58 -12.87
N HIS A 181 -21.56 -17.03 -13.50
CA HIS A 181 -22.72 -17.60 -12.81
C HIS A 181 -22.41 -18.91 -12.09
N GLU A 182 -21.63 -19.81 -12.67
CA GLU A 182 -21.17 -21.04 -12.00
C GLU A 182 -20.21 -20.75 -10.84
N SER A 183 -19.33 -19.77 -10.98
CA SER A 183 -18.42 -19.37 -9.92
C SER A 183 -19.16 -18.77 -8.73
N HIS A 184 -20.15 -17.92 -8.95
CA HIS A 184 -21.00 -17.37 -7.89
C HIS A 184 -21.86 -18.43 -7.18
N SER A 185 -22.36 -19.44 -7.90
CA SER A 185 -23.15 -20.52 -7.30
C SER A 185 -22.32 -21.37 -6.32
N ASN A 186 -21.05 -21.60 -6.63
CA ASN A 186 -20.14 -22.37 -5.78
C ASN A 186 -19.79 -21.63 -4.48
N ILE A 187 -19.49 -20.32 -4.53
CA ILE A 187 -19.22 -19.50 -3.34
C ILE A 187 -20.46 -19.45 -2.42
N SER A 188 -21.64 -19.18 -2.99
CA SER A 188 -22.87 -19.12 -2.21
C SER A 188 -23.21 -20.46 -1.54
N SER A 189 -22.81 -21.60 -2.14
CA SER A 189 -22.95 -22.92 -1.51
C SER A 189 -22.06 -23.08 -0.28
N ILE A 190 -20.80 -22.58 -0.34
CA ILE A 190 -19.87 -22.62 0.78
C ILE A 190 -20.41 -21.73 1.92
N LEU A 191 -20.89 -20.54 1.59
CA LEU A 191 -21.46 -19.62 2.58
C LEU A 191 -22.68 -20.21 3.30
N LYS A 192 -23.58 -20.88 2.57
CA LYS A 192 -24.74 -21.57 3.16
C LYS A 192 -24.29 -22.68 4.11
N GLU A 193 -23.29 -23.47 3.73
CA GLU A 193 -22.78 -24.55 4.57
C GLU A 193 -22.13 -24.01 5.87
N ILE A 194 -21.39 -22.88 5.79
CA ILE A 194 -20.83 -22.21 6.96
C ILE A 194 -21.94 -21.68 7.87
N ASN A 195 -22.94 -20.98 7.32
CA ASN A 195 -24.02 -20.39 8.11
C ASN A 195 -24.83 -21.47 8.84
N MET A 196 -25.23 -22.56 8.15
CA MET A 196 -25.93 -23.66 8.80
C MET A 196 -25.10 -24.29 9.91
N PHE A 197 -23.79 -24.44 9.72
CA PHE A 197 -22.92 -25.01 10.75
C PHE A 197 -22.82 -24.07 11.97
N LEU A 198 -22.62 -22.78 11.75
CA LEU A 198 -22.51 -21.79 12.82
C LEU A 198 -23.82 -21.67 13.62
N GLU A 199 -24.98 -21.65 12.96
CA GLU A 199 -26.30 -21.63 13.62
C GLU A 199 -26.52 -22.86 14.52
N LEU A 200 -26.13 -24.05 14.06
CA LEU A 200 -26.24 -25.28 14.83
C LEU A 200 -25.26 -25.34 16.01
N TYR A 201 -24.12 -24.69 15.87
CA TYR A 201 -23.06 -24.73 16.88
C TYR A 201 -23.22 -23.61 17.94
N GLU A 202 -23.67 -22.41 17.58
CA GLU A 202 -23.96 -21.30 18.50
C GLU A 202 -25.04 -21.69 19.55
N VAL A 203 -25.99 -22.55 19.18
CA VAL A 203 -27.03 -23.05 20.11
C VAL A 203 -26.49 -24.01 21.17
N LYS A 204 -25.29 -24.59 20.99
CA LYS A 204 -24.69 -25.58 21.89
C LYS A 204 -23.72 -25.02 22.92
N ILE A 205 -23.35 -23.74 22.81
CA ILE A 205 -22.30 -23.15 23.65
C ILE A 205 -22.91 -22.01 24.49
N ASP A 206 -23.35 -22.36 25.70
CA ASP A 206 -23.75 -21.37 26.74
C ASP A 206 -22.53 -20.82 27.52
N ASP A 207 -21.34 -21.46 27.43
CA ASP A 207 -20.10 -21.00 28.07
C ASP A 207 -18.95 -20.93 27.04
N ALA A 208 -18.66 -19.72 26.60
CA ALA A 208 -17.68 -19.46 25.55
C ALA A 208 -16.23 -19.49 26.06
N GLU A 209 -15.64 -20.63 26.16
CA GLU A 209 -14.21 -20.74 25.92
C GLU A 209 -13.94 -20.43 24.44
N ALA A 210 -13.00 -19.51 24.20
CA ALA A 210 -12.65 -19.05 22.84
C ALA A 210 -12.15 -20.21 21.99
N ASP A 211 -13.04 -20.81 21.20
CA ASP A 211 -12.71 -21.91 20.32
C ASP A 211 -12.04 -21.37 19.03
N LEU A 212 -10.75 -21.70 18.84
CA LEU A 212 -10.00 -21.35 17.65
C LEU A 212 -10.69 -21.87 16.38
N GLY A 213 -11.35 -23.02 16.41
CA GLY A 213 -12.08 -23.58 15.27
C GLY A 213 -13.21 -22.66 14.79
N LEU A 214 -13.95 -22.05 15.73
CA LEU A 214 -14.98 -21.05 15.41
C LEU A 214 -14.35 -19.77 14.87
N ALA A 215 -13.25 -19.32 15.44
CA ALA A 215 -12.52 -18.14 14.94
C ALA A 215 -12.14 -18.31 13.47
N LEU A 216 -11.64 -19.50 13.10
CA LEU A 216 -11.25 -19.83 11.73
C LEU A 216 -12.46 -19.86 10.77
N LEU A 217 -13.60 -20.39 11.21
CA LEU A 217 -14.83 -20.40 10.42
C LEU A 217 -15.41 -19.00 10.20
N TYR A 218 -15.41 -18.15 11.23
CA TYR A 218 -15.80 -16.74 11.09
C TYR A 218 -14.85 -15.96 10.16
N TYR A 219 -13.55 -16.25 10.21
CA TYR A 219 -12.56 -15.69 9.29
C TYR A 219 -12.89 -16.06 7.84
N LEU A 220 -13.08 -17.34 7.54
CA LEU A 220 -13.43 -17.82 6.20
C LEU A 220 -14.76 -17.21 5.72
N ARG A 221 -15.76 -17.13 6.59
CA ARG A 221 -17.03 -16.44 6.29
C ARG A 221 -16.80 -14.97 5.90
N GLY A 222 -15.93 -14.27 6.62
CA GLY A 222 -15.56 -12.88 6.35
C GLY A 222 -14.95 -12.70 4.96
N ILE A 223 -14.00 -13.57 4.58
CA ILE A 223 -13.37 -13.54 3.24
C ILE A 223 -14.42 -13.76 2.14
N ILE A 224 -15.29 -14.74 2.29
CA ILE A 224 -16.31 -15.06 1.28
C ILE A 224 -17.30 -13.90 1.12
N LEU A 225 -17.78 -13.31 2.23
CA LEU A 225 -18.68 -12.15 2.20
C LEU A 225 -18.02 -10.91 1.58
N LYS A 226 -16.72 -10.73 1.79
CA LYS A 226 -15.94 -9.66 1.13
C LYS A 226 -15.94 -9.85 -0.39
N GLN A 227 -15.73 -11.07 -0.88
CA GLN A 227 -15.77 -11.38 -2.31
C GLN A 227 -17.17 -11.18 -2.92
N GLU A 228 -18.23 -11.45 -2.17
CA GLU A 228 -19.61 -11.13 -2.55
C GLU A 228 -19.93 -9.62 -2.46
N LYS A 229 -18.94 -8.76 -2.14
CA LYS A 229 -19.07 -7.31 -1.95
C LYS A 229 -20.02 -6.90 -0.82
N ASN A 230 -20.31 -7.80 0.12
CA ASN A 230 -21.13 -7.52 1.30
C ASN A 230 -20.27 -7.09 2.50
N ILE A 231 -19.71 -5.88 2.41
CA ILE A 231 -18.66 -5.38 3.31
C ILE A 231 -19.13 -5.34 4.76
N SER A 232 -20.35 -4.89 5.05
CA SER A 232 -20.84 -4.74 6.43
C SER A 232 -20.95 -6.09 7.16
N LYS A 233 -21.45 -7.13 6.50
CA LYS A 233 -21.50 -8.48 7.07
C LYS A 233 -20.12 -9.13 7.15
N ALA A 234 -19.23 -8.84 6.19
CA ALA A 234 -17.85 -9.28 6.25
C ALA A 234 -17.13 -8.73 7.48
N MET A 235 -17.21 -7.41 7.71
CA MET A 235 -16.64 -6.76 8.91
C MET A 235 -17.16 -7.37 10.21
N SER A 236 -18.48 -7.58 10.34
CA SER A 236 -19.06 -8.18 11.54
C SER A 236 -18.54 -9.61 11.80
N SER A 237 -18.34 -10.39 10.73
CA SER A 237 -17.79 -11.75 10.83
C SER A 237 -16.31 -11.75 11.20
N LEU A 238 -15.52 -10.86 10.61
CA LEU A 238 -14.08 -10.72 10.93
C LEU A 238 -13.89 -10.23 12.37
N LEU A 239 -14.70 -9.29 12.85
CA LEU A 239 -14.66 -8.85 14.25
C LEU A 239 -15.01 -9.98 15.22
N LYS A 240 -16.00 -10.83 14.91
CA LYS A 240 -16.29 -12.04 15.70
C LYS A 240 -15.10 -13.01 15.69
N SER A 241 -14.44 -13.21 14.56
CA SER A 241 -13.23 -14.04 14.48
C SER A 241 -12.13 -13.50 15.40
N LEU A 242 -11.86 -12.20 15.33
CA LEU A 242 -10.84 -11.55 16.16
C LEU A 242 -11.20 -11.58 17.64
N SER A 243 -12.48 -11.49 18.02
CA SER A 243 -12.92 -11.63 19.43
C SER A 243 -12.63 -13.02 20.00
N CYS A 244 -12.66 -14.07 19.15
CA CYS A 244 -12.30 -15.42 19.56
C CYS A 244 -10.79 -15.61 19.56
N TYR A 245 -10.06 -15.10 18.54
CA TYR A 245 -8.63 -15.28 18.41
C TYR A 245 -7.93 -14.05 17.79
N SER A 246 -7.18 -13.30 18.61
CA SER A 246 -6.59 -12.01 18.25
C SER A 246 -5.35 -12.09 17.37
N PHE A 247 -4.55 -13.16 17.46
CA PHE A 247 -3.25 -13.28 16.77
C PHE A 247 -3.32 -13.69 15.30
N ASN A 248 -4.51 -13.83 14.72
CA ASN A 248 -4.65 -14.10 13.30
C ASN A 248 -4.41 -12.82 12.48
N TRP A 249 -3.15 -12.54 12.12
CA TRP A 249 -2.76 -11.33 11.37
C TRP A 249 -3.46 -11.23 10.02
N SER A 250 -3.70 -12.36 9.33
CA SER A 250 -4.45 -12.35 8.07
C SER A 250 -5.87 -11.82 8.24
N CYS A 251 -6.51 -12.07 9.39
CA CYS A 251 -7.84 -11.52 9.67
C CYS A 251 -7.82 -10.00 9.83
N TRP A 252 -6.77 -9.43 10.44
CA TRP A 252 -6.58 -7.99 10.52
C TRP A 252 -6.35 -7.35 9.15
N LEU A 253 -5.60 -8.00 8.27
CA LEU A 253 -5.39 -7.52 6.89
C LEU A 253 -6.69 -7.54 6.09
N GLU A 254 -7.49 -8.62 6.19
CA GLU A 254 -8.79 -8.69 5.53
C GLU A 254 -9.78 -7.62 6.07
N LEU A 255 -9.73 -7.35 7.37
CA LEU A 255 -10.51 -6.27 8.00
C LEU A 255 -10.08 -4.90 7.46
N MET A 256 -8.77 -4.67 7.31
CA MET A 256 -8.19 -3.47 6.71
C MET A 256 -8.72 -3.27 5.28
N ASP A 257 -8.76 -4.32 4.49
CA ASP A 257 -9.26 -4.27 3.12
C ASP A 257 -10.75 -3.92 3.00
N CYS A 258 -11.53 -4.14 4.05
CA CYS A 258 -12.93 -3.72 4.09
C CYS A 258 -13.10 -2.20 4.29
N LEU A 259 -12.07 -1.49 4.78
CA LEU A 259 -12.12 -0.05 5.03
C LEU A 259 -11.84 0.72 3.75
N GLN A 260 -12.64 1.72 3.44
CA GLN A 260 -12.47 2.57 2.25
C GLN A 260 -12.08 4.01 2.59
N LYS A 261 -12.43 4.49 3.78
CA LYS A 261 -12.23 5.86 4.22
C LYS A 261 -11.48 5.93 5.55
N VAL A 262 -10.78 7.02 5.76
CA VAL A 262 -10.06 7.30 7.02
C VAL A 262 -11.04 7.41 8.20
N ASP A 263 -12.21 8.04 7.98
CA ASP A 263 -13.22 8.22 9.02
C ASP A 263 -13.78 6.88 9.53
N ASP A 264 -14.00 5.92 8.61
CA ASP A 264 -14.46 4.57 8.95
C ASP A 264 -13.40 3.83 9.80
N ALA A 265 -12.12 4.06 9.49
CA ALA A 265 -11.01 3.47 10.24
C ALA A 265 -10.89 4.05 11.66
N LEU A 266 -11.08 5.36 11.82
CA LEU A 266 -11.09 6.01 13.13
C LEU A 266 -12.26 5.52 13.99
N LEU A 267 -13.46 5.39 13.40
CA LEU A 267 -14.62 4.84 14.09
C LEU A 267 -14.39 3.38 14.52
N LEU A 268 -13.80 2.58 13.64
CA LEU A 268 -13.47 1.19 13.93
C LEU A 268 -12.44 1.09 15.06
N ASN A 269 -11.41 1.91 15.04
CA ASN A 269 -10.38 1.97 16.08
C ASN A 269 -11.01 2.30 17.45
N ASN A 270 -11.85 3.33 17.50
CA ASN A 270 -12.57 3.70 18.72
C ASN A 270 -13.48 2.56 19.21
N TYR A 271 -14.17 1.88 18.28
CA TYR A 271 -14.99 0.71 18.60
C TYR A 271 -14.16 -0.45 19.17
N LEU A 272 -12.99 -0.73 18.59
CA LEU A 272 -12.09 -1.78 19.08
C LEU A 272 -11.58 -1.46 20.49
N TYR A 273 -11.14 -0.23 20.75
CA TYR A 273 -10.70 0.17 22.09
C TYR A 273 -11.82 0.10 23.12
N GLN A 274 -13.03 0.53 22.79
CA GLN A 274 -14.15 0.56 23.73
C GLN A 274 -14.74 -0.82 24.02
N ASN A 275 -14.97 -1.63 22.99
CA ASN A 275 -15.70 -2.89 23.15
C ASN A 275 -14.82 -4.07 23.55
N PHE A 276 -13.54 -4.09 23.14
CA PHE A 276 -12.67 -5.22 23.44
C PHE A 276 -11.94 -5.09 24.79
N GLN A 277 -11.74 -3.89 25.31
CA GLN A 277 -11.21 -3.70 26.67
C GLN A 277 -12.21 -4.04 27.78
N PHE A 278 -13.50 -3.73 27.59
CA PHE A 278 -14.52 -3.87 28.64
C PHE A 278 -15.15 -5.27 28.75
N LYS A 279 -15.26 -6.03 27.67
CA LYS A 279 -15.89 -7.35 27.66
C LYS A 279 -15.06 -8.48 28.26
N PHE A 280 -13.76 -8.29 28.44
CA PHE A 280 -12.83 -9.32 28.87
C PHE A 280 -12.22 -9.10 30.26
N SER A 281 -12.71 -8.11 31.02
CA SER A 281 -12.14 -7.76 32.32
C SER A 281 -12.51 -8.72 33.45
N ASP A 282 -13.52 -9.57 33.30
CA ASP A 282 -14.11 -10.19 34.48
C ASP A 282 -13.56 -11.56 34.90
N ASN A 283 -12.91 -12.37 34.06
CA ASN A 283 -12.38 -13.67 34.52
C ASN A 283 -11.04 -14.17 33.93
N LEU A 284 -10.52 -13.59 32.87
CA LEU A 284 -9.18 -13.90 32.31
C LEU A 284 -8.34 -12.63 32.09
N GLY A 285 -8.69 -11.69 32.77
CA GLY A 285 -8.61 -10.25 32.77
C GLY A 285 -7.35 -9.64 32.19
N SER A 286 -6.14 -10.01 32.60
CA SER A 286 -4.93 -9.25 32.29
C SER A 286 -4.28 -9.64 30.96
N GLN A 287 -4.24 -10.91 30.62
CA GLN A 287 -3.53 -11.37 29.41
C GLN A 287 -4.24 -11.01 28.10
N ARG A 288 -5.56 -11.19 28.00
CA ARG A 288 -6.30 -10.86 26.78
C ARG A 288 -6.35 -9.38 26.47
N THR A 289 -6.41 -8.52 27.47
CA THR A 289 -6.35 -7.06 27.28
C THR A 289 -5.01 -6.62 26.71
N ILE A 290 -3.91 -7.26 27.13
CA ILE A 290 -2.56 -6.99 26.59
C ILE A 290 -2.45 -7.47 25.14
N GLU A 291 -2.92 -8.66 24.83
CA GLU A 291 -2.93 -9.24 23.47
C GLU A 291 -3.68 -8.33 22.48
N PHE A 292 -4.90 -7.92 22.84
CA PHE A 292 -5.69 -7.01 22.01
C PHE A 292 -5.04 -5.64 21.87
N ASN A 293 -4.50 -5.06 22.92
CA ASN A 293 -3.83 -3.76 22.83
C ASN A 293 -2.65 -3.79 21.87
N ILE A 294 -1.84 -4.84 21.88
CA ILE A 294 -0.71 -4.98 20.97
C ILE A 294 -1.18 -5.15 19.53
N MET A 295 -2.13 -6.06 19.30
CA MET A 295 -2.65 -6.30 17.95
C MET A 295 -3.40 -5.09 17.39
N ILE A 296 -4.14 -4.35 18.21
CA ILE A 296 -4.79 -3.10 17.82
C ILE A 296 -3.73 -2.04 17.43
N LYS A 297 -2.62 -1.95 18.16
CA LYS A 297 -1.51 -1.04 17.81
C LYS A 297 -0.90 -1.40 16.45
N PHE A 298 -0.61 -2.69 16.19
CA PHE A 298 -0.17 -3.14 14.87
C PHE A 298 -1.18 -2.82 13.76
N PHE A 299 -2.46 -3.05 14.03
CA PHE A 299 -3.53 -2.73 13.08
C PHE A 299 -3.62 -1.22 12.82
N LYS A 300 -3.56 -0.38 13.86
CA LYS A 300 -3.54 1.09 13.74
C LYS A 300 -2.37 1.57 12.89
N LEU A 301 -1.19 0.99 13.07
CA LEU A 301 -0.04 1.27 12.22
C LEU A 301 -0.33 0.92 10.75
N LYS A 302 -0.91 -0.24 10.46
CA LYS A 302 -1.23 -0.67 9.10
C LYS A 302 -2.30 0.21 8.44
N VAL A 303 -3.32 0.60 9.19
CA VAL A 303 -4.34 1.58 8.75
C VAL A 303 -3.69 2.91 8.37
N PHE A 304 -2.75 3.37 9.18
CA PHE A 304 -2.04 4.63 8.91
C PHE A 304 -1.21 4.58 7.63
N GLU A 305 -0.50 3.49 7.39
CA GLU A 305 0.29 3.29 6.16
C GLU A 305 -0.59 3.38 4.91
N GLU A 306 -1.72 2.67 4.91
CA GLU A 306 -2.54 2.53 3.72
C GLU A 306 -3.46 3.73 3.46
N LEU A 307 -3.96 4.35 4.52
CA LEU A 307 -4.88 5.48 4.41
C LEU A 307 -4.17 6.84 4.52
N ASN A 308 -2.85 6.85 4.68
CA ASN A 308 -2.05 8.08 4.78
C ASN A 308 -2.59 9.11 5.78
N GLY A 309 -3.09 8.64 6.95
CA GLY A 309 -3.60 9.53 7.99
C GLY A 309 -2.49 10.35 8.66
N GLN A 310 -2.75 11.58 9.04
CA GLN A 310 -1.90 12.35 9.96
C GLN A 310 -2.44 12.16 11.39
N LEU A 311 -1.81 11.30 12.17
CA LEU A 311 -2.13 11.10 13.58
C LEU A 311 -0.84 11.25 14.38
N GLU A 312 -0.78 12.24 15.25
CA GLU A 312 0.36 12.46 16.15
C GLU A 312 0.62 11.26 17.06
N ASP A 313 -0.45 10.59 17.50
CA ASP A 313 -0.40 9.37 18.33
C ASP A 313 0.29 8.16 17.65
N TYR A 314 0.54 8.23 16.34
CA TYR A 314 1.17 7.16 15.59
C TYR A 314 2.61 6.91 16.02
N TYR A 315 3.40 8.00 16.20
CA TYR A 315 4.80 7.89 16.58
C TYR A 315 4.95 7.28 17.97
N GLU A 316 4.05 7.58 18.90
CA GLU A 316 4.04 6.98 20.25
C GLU A 316 3.79 5.47 20.19
N ASP A 317 2.80 5.02 19.39
CA ASP A 317 2.51 3.59 19.22
C ASP A 317 3.66 2.85 18.53
N LEU A 318 4.31 3.48 17.53
CA LEU A 318 5.46 2.91 16.85
C LEU A 318 6.66 2.79 17.78
N GLU A 319 6.97 3.84 18.56
CA GLU A 319 8.08 3.84 19.51
C GLU A 319 7.87 2.77 20.58
N PHE A 320 6.65 2.67 21.12
CA PHE A 320 6.31 1.60 22.06
C PHE A 320 6.53 0.20 21.47
N LEU A 321 6.07 -0.03 20.23
CA LEU A 321 6.23 -1.34 19.60
C LEU A 321 7.70 -1.64 19.27
N LEU A 322 8.51 -0.64 18.91
CA LEU A 322 9.95 -0.81 18.68
C LEU A 322 10.70 -1.09 19.98
N GLN A 323 10.24 -0.60 21.13
CA GLN A 323 10.81 -0.96 22.42
C GLN A 323 10.53 -2.43 22.79
N VAL A 324 9.32 -2.92 22.48
CA VAL A 324 8.94 -4.33 22.72
C VAL A 324 9.56 -5.27 21.69
N PHE A 325 9.65 -4.86 20.42
CA PHE A 325 10.12 -5.65 19.29
C PHE A 325 11.30 -4.97 18.56
N PRO A 326 12.46 -4.83 19.16
CA PRO A 326 13.58 -4.04 18.60
C PRO A 326 14.15 -4.64 17.30
N ASN A 327 14.08 -5.97 17.12
CA ASN A 327 14.63 -6.68 15.98
C ASN A 327 13.59 -7.14 14.96
N PHE A 328 12.33 -6.72 15.12
CA PHE A 328 11.29 -7.11 14.18
C PHE A 328 11.40 -6.34 12.86
N THR A 329 11.88 -7.02 11.82
CA THR A 329 12.13 -6.43 10.50
C THR A 329 10.88 -5.85 9.86
N PHE A 330 9.70 -6.43 10.14
CA PHE A 330 8.40 -5.91 9.68
C PHE A 330 8.16 -4.48 10.17
N LEU A 331 8.37 -4.17 11.46
CA LEU A 331 8.21 -2.81 12.00
C LEU A 331 9.23 -1.83 11.42
N LYS A 332 10.47 -2.29 11.18
CA LYS A 332 11.51 -1.48 10.57
C LYS A 332 11.16 -1.12 9.11
N ALA A 333 10.69 -2.11 8.33
CA ALA A 333 10.21 -1.89 6.96
C ALA A 333 9.03 -0.92 6.93
N TYR A 334 8.14 -1.09 7.90
CA TYR A 334 7.00 -0.22 8.11
C TYR A 334 7.41 1.24 8.33
N ASN A 335 8.34 1.48 9.25
CA ASN A 335 8.89 2.80 9.53
C ASN A 335 9.60 3.41 8.30
N ALA A 336 10.28 2.59 7.49
CA ALA A 336 10.90 3.03 6.25
C ALA A 336 9.85 3.43 5.19
N THR A 337 8.77 2.65 5.04
CA THR A 337 7.67 2.94 4.11
C THR A 337 6.93 4.24 4.46
N ILE A 338 6.78 4.54 5.75
CA ILE A 338 6.19 5.82 6.16
C ILE A 338 7.10 6.99 5.82
N SER A 339 8.41 6.87 6.03
CA SER A 339 9.34 7.91 5.61
C SER A 339 9.26 8.15 4.09
N TYR A 340 9.11 7.09 3.31
CA TYR A 340 8.86 7.18 1.87
C TYR A 340 7.54 7.92 1.55
N ASN A 341 6.45 7.60 2.26
CA ASN A 341 5.15 8.25 2.07
C ASN A 341 5.17 9.74 2.47
N ASN A 342 6.04 10.12 3.42
CA ASN A 342 6.28 11.50 3.84
C ASN A 342 7.30 12.22 2.93
N LEU A 343 7.75 11.62 1.84
CA LEU A 343 8.71 12.16 0.89
C LEU A 343 10.14 12.34 1.44
N ASP A 344 10.44 11.76 2.60
CA ASP A 344 11.79 11.73 3.16
C ASP A 344 12.55 10.50 2.65
N TYR A 345 13.08 10.63 1.43
CA TYR A 345 13.74 9.52 0.74
C TYR A 345 15.09 9.15 1.35
N VAL A 346 15.79 10.11 1.96
CA VAL A 346 17.14 9.88 2.53
C VAL A 346 17.05 8.99 3.77
N THR A 347 16.15 9.30 4.70
CA THR A 347 15.96 8.47 5.90
C THR A 347 15.32 7.13 5.54
N ALA A 348 14.41 7.10 4.56
CA ALA A 348 13.82 5.85 4.06
C ALA A 348 14.90 4.91 3.49
N GLU A 349 15.81 5.43 2.66
CA GLU A 349 16.93 4.65 2.11
C GLU A 349 17.82 4.06 3.21
N SER A 350 18.25 4.90 4.17
CA SER A 350 19.13 4.43 5.25
C SER A 350 18.49 3.30 6.07
N ARG A 351 17.18 3.40 6.35
CA ARG A 351 16.42 2.37 7.06
C ARG A 351 16.31 1.06 6.25
N PHE A 352 16.10 1.14 4.93
CA PHE A 352 16.11 -0.05 4.07
C PHE A 352 17.51 -0.66 3.96
N ASP A 353 18.58 0.13 3.90
CA ASP A 353 19.95 -0.37 3.93
C ASP A 353 20.23 -1.19 5.22
N ASP A 354 19.70 -0.76 6.37
CA ASP A 354 19.83 -1.49 7.62
C ASP A 354 19.01 -2.78 7.65
N ILE A 355 17.82 -2.78 7.04
CA ILE A 355 17.00 -4.00 6.88
C ILE A 355 17.74 -5.02 6.02
N VAL A 356 18.30 -4.61 4.89
CA VAL A 356 19.07 -5.49 3.99
C VAL A 356 20.31 -6.07 4.67
N LYS A 357 20.96 -5.32 5.57
CA LYS A 357 22.09 -5.85 6.36
C LYS A 357 21.64 -6.90 7.37
N GLN A 358 20.45 -6.75 7.98
CA GLN A 358 19.92 -7.69 8.98
C GLN A 358 19.33 -8.95 8.36
N ASP A 359 18.58 -8.79 7.28
CA ASP A 359 17.94 -9.89 6.54
C ASP A 359 18.11 -9.70 5.02
N PRO A 360 19.24 -10.13 4.47
CA PRO A 360 19.54 -9.95 3.05
C PRO A 360 18.58 -10.71 2.12
N TYR A 361 17.95 -11.79 2.60
CA TYR A 361 17.08 -12.65 1.79
C TYR A 361 15.60 -12.26 1.85
N ARG A 362 15.26 -11.23 2.62
CA ARG A 362 13.90 -10.71 2.68
C ARG A 362 13.57 -9.97 1.38
N LEU A 363 12.56 -10.47 0.67
CA LEU A 363 12.09 -9.84 -0.58
C LEU A 363 10.85 -8.97 -0.37
N ASN A 364 10.15 -9.14 0.75
CA ASN A 364 8.97 -8.33 1.08
C ASN A 364 9.38 -6.87 1.23
N ASP A 365 8.57 -5.95 0.70
CA ASP A 365 8.76 -4.50 0.74
C ASP A 365 9.97 -3.97 -0.07
N MET A 366 10.79 -4.85 -0.71
CA MET A 366 11.96 -4.44 -1.50
C MET A 366 11.56 -3.71 -2.80
N GLU A 367 10.32 -3.88 -3.27
CA GLU A 367 9.83 -3.08 -4.39
C GLU A 367 9.74 -1.60 -4.01
N THR A 368 9.31 -1.27 -2.77
CA THR A 368 9.29 0.11 -2.26
C THR A 368 10.70 0.68 -2.18
N TYR A 369 11.68 -0.13 -1.73
CA TYR A 369 13.09 0.26 -1.74
C TYR A 369 13.59 0.55 -3.16
N SER A 370 13.22 -0.27 -4.15
CA SER A 370 13.57 -0.01 -5.55
C SER A 370 12.97 1.29 -6.09
N ASN A 371 11.74 1.62 -5.69
CA ASN A 371 11.09 2.89 -6.04
C ASN A 371 11.82 4.10 -5.42
N ILE A 372 12.31 3.99 -4.17
CA ILE A 372 13.12 5.02 -3.53
C ILE A 372 14.42 5.25 -4.31
N LEU A 373 15.15 4.18 -4.64
CA LEU A 373 16.40 4.26 -5.40
C LEU A 373 16.19 4.85 -6.80
N TYR A 374 15.07 4.53 -7.44
CA TYR A 374 14.67 5.09 -8.72
C TYR A 374 14.44 6.61 -8.63
N VAL A 375 13.66 7.07 -7.65
CA VAL A 375 13.38 8.50 -7.44
C VAL A 375 14.65 9.28 -7.10
N MET A 376 15.56 8.69 -6.30
CA MET A 376 16.85 9.28 -5.94
C MET A 376 17.91 9.18 -7.06
N GLN A 377 17.59 8.55 -8.20
CA GLN A 377 18.50 8.32 -9.34
C GLN A 377 19.77 7.55 -8.98
N LYS A 378 19.72 6.69 -7.94
CA LYS A 378 20.84 5.85 -7.49
C LYS A 378 20.95 4.57 -8.33
N ASN A 379 21.21 4.72 -9.64
CA ASN A 379 21.18 3.64 -10.62
C ASN A 379 22.15 2.49 -10.31
N SER A 380 23.30 2.76 -9.69
CA SER A 380 24.28 1.72 -9.30
C SER A 380 23.76 0.80 -8.19
N LYS A 381 23.12 1.37 -7.14
CA LYS A 381 22.49 0.57 -6.09
C LYS A 381 21.28 -0.20 -6.61
N LEU A 382 20.48 0.42 -7.48
CA LEU A 382 19.31 -0.24 -8.10
C LEU A 382 19.73 -1.43 -8.98
N ALA A 383 20.83 -1.28 -9.77
CA ALA A 383 21.38 -2.37 -10.56
C ALA A 383 21.86 -3.54 -9.69
N TYR A 384 22.56 -3.23 -8.59
CA TYR A 384 23.01 -4.25 -7.63
C TYR A 384 21.81 -4.96 -6.99
N LEU A 385 20.81 -4.21 -6.53
CA LEU A 385 19.59 -4.77 -5.94
C LEU A 385 18.86 -5.69 -6.93
N ALA A 386 18.66 -5.27 -8.18
CA ALA A 386 18.00 -6.06 -9.21
C ALA A 386 18.74 -7.38 -9.49
N GLN A 387 20.08 -7.34 -9.59
CA GLN A 387 20.89 -8.53 -9.78
C GLN A 387 20.84 -9.46 -8.56
N PHE A 388 20.98 -8.92 -7.36
CA PHE A 388 20.98 -9.68 -6.13
C PHE A 388 19.64 -10.40 -5.91
N VAL A 389 18.52 -9.68 -6.01
CA VAL A 389 17.16 -10.25 -5.83
C VAL A 389 16.84 -11.31 -6.89
N SER A 390 17.34 -11.15 -8.12
CA SER A 390 17.15 -12.14 -9.19
C SER A 390 17.87 -13.47 -8.92
N GLN A 391 18.92 -13.47 -8.07
CA GLN A 391 19.62 -14.69 -7.66
C GLN A 391 18.89 -15.41 -6.52
N ILE A 392 18.12 -14.66 -5.67
CA ILE A 392 17.37 -15.25 -4.56
C ILE A 392 16.11 -15.95 -5.08
N ASP A 393 15.24 -15.22 -5.76
CA ASP A 393 14.01 -15.76 -6.34
C ASP A 393 13.59 -14.98 -7.59
N ARG A 394 13.75 -15.61 -8.74
CA ARG A 394 13.48 -15.01 -10.05
C ARG A 394 12.00 -14.93 -10.41
N PHE A 395 11.16 -15.73 -9.75
CA PHE A 395 9.77 -15.92 -10.11
C PHE A 395 8.78 -15.28 -9.13
N ARG A 396 9.24 -14.33 -8.33
CA ARG A 396 8.35 -13.51 -7.49
C ARG A 396 7.90 -12.25 -8.22
N PRO A 397 6.66 -11.79 -7.99
CA PRO A 397 6.16 -10.55 -8.59
C PRO A 397 6.99 -9.33 -8.15
N GLU A 398 7.40 -9.25 -6.88
CA GLU A 398 8.24 -8.17 -6.35
C GLU A 398 9.59 -8.10 -7.07
N THR A 399 10.22 -9.25 -7.30
CA THR A 399 11.49 -9.33 -8.06
C THR A 399 11.33 -8.82 -9.49
N CYS A 400 10.23 -9.18 -10.15
CA CYS A 400 9.94 -8.70 -11.49
C CYS A 400 9.74 -7.17 -11.50
N CYS A 401 9.09 -6.60 -10.49
CA CYS A 401 8.93 -5.15 -10.34
C CYS A 401 10.28 -4.43 -10.15
N ILE A 402 11.17 -4.98 -9.32
CA ILE A 402 12.51 -4.41 -9.09
C ILE A 402 13.33 -4.41 -10.39
N ILE A 403 13.30 -5.51 -11.15
CA ILE A 403 13.99 -5.61 -12.43
C ILE A 403 13.38 -4.64 -13.45
N ALA A 404 12.06 -4.48 -13.47
CA ALA A 404 11.39 -3.51 -14.32
C ALA A 404 11.82 -2.08 -14.00
N ASN A 405 11.88 -1.69 -12.73
CA ASN A 405 12.38 -0.38 -12.30
C ASN A 405 13.84 -0.15 -12.72
N TYR A 406 14.68 -1.19 -12.70
CA TYR A 406 16.05 -1.09 -13.19
C TYR A 406 16.10 -0.80 -14.71
N TYR A 407 15.27 -1.47 -15.53
CA TYR A 407 15.19 -1.17 -16.95
C TYR A 407 14.60 0.20 -17.25
N SER A 408 13.60 0.64 -16.45
CA SER A 408 13.05 1.99 -16.52
C SER A 408 14.13 3.05 -16.26
N ALA A 409 14.95 2.88 -15.22
CA ALA A 409 16.07 3.78 -14.92
C ALA A 409 17.12 3.86 -16.05
N ARG A 410 17.20 2.84 -16.93
CA ARG A 410 18.01 2.82 -18.14
C ARG A 410 17.31 3.36 -19.37
N GLN A 411 16.07 3.83 -19.24
CA GLN A 411 15.20 4.29 -20.34
C GLN A 411 14.87 3.17 -21.36
N GLU A 412 14.95 1.91 -20.93
CA GLU A 412 14.58 0.74 -21.72
C GLU A 412 13.10 0.37 -21.42
N HIS A 413 12.16 1.27 -21.72
CA HIS A 413 10.75 1.20 -21.34
C HIS A 413 10.03 -0.07 -21.84
N GLU A 414 10.35 -0.56 -23.02
CA GLU A 414 9.75 -1.80 -23.56
C GLU A 414 10.09 -3.03 -22.71
N LYS A 415 11.35 -3.12 -22.24
CA LYS A 415 11.77 -4.22 -21.36
C LYS A 415 11.15 -4.07 -19.98
N SER A 416 11.04 -2.85 -19.45
CA SER A 416 10.35 -2.56 -18.21
C SER A 416 8.91 -3.06 -18.27
N ILE A 417 8.16 -2.72 -19.31
CA ILE A 417 6.78 -3.19 -19.51
C ILE A 417 6.71 -4.72 -19.58
N MET A 418 7.65 -5.38 -20.25
CA MET A 418 7.69 -6.84 -20.32
C MET A 418 7.83 -7.47 -18.93
N TYR A 419 8.67 -6.92 -18.06
CA TYR A 419 8.85 -7.42 -16.70
C TYR A 419 7.65 -7.10 -15.81
N PHE A 420 7.00 -5.93 -15.94
CA PHE A 420 5.74 -5.64 -15.25
C PHE A 420 4.62 -6.58 -15.69
N ARG A 421 4.48 -6.88 -16.97
CA ARG A 421 3.54 -7.91 -17.46
C ARG A 421 3.82 -9.26 -16.83
N ARG A 422 5.10 -9.64 -16.70
CA ARG A 422 5.48 -10.89 -16.04
C ARG A 422 5.10 -10.87 -14.55
N ALA A 423 5.32 -9.77 -13.83
CA ALA A 423 4.85 -9.62 -12.45
C ALA A 423 3.33 -9.83 -12.34
N LEU A 424 2.56 -9.25 -13.26
CA LEU A 424 1.10 -9.36 -13.31
C LEU A 424 0.60 -10.75 -13.74
N THR A 425 1.39 -11.55 -14.47
CA THR A 425 1.04 -12.96 -14.72
C THR A 425 1.24 -13.82 -13.49
N LEU A 426 2.21 -13.47 -12.62
CA LEU A 426 2.46 -14.15 -11.35
C LEU A 426 1.45 -13.78 -10.28
N ASP A 427 1.16 -12.47 -10.13
CA ASP A 427 0.12 -11.96 -9.23
C ASP A 427 -0.64 -10.79 -9.86
N LYS A 428 -1.89 -11.04 -10.21
CA LYS A 428 -2.79 -10.05 -10.84
C LYS A 428 -3.24 -8.93 -9.88
N LYS A 429 -3.13 -9.16 -8.57
CA LYS A 429 -3.57 -8.22 -7.54
C LYS A 429 -2.51 -7.16 -7.22
N THR A 430 -1.32 -7.25 -7.79
CA THR A 430 -0.23 -6.28 -7.56
C THR A 430 -0.58 -4.92 -8.19
N THR A 431 -1.18 -4.01 -7.42
CA THR A 431 -1.58 -2.66 -7.88
C THR A 431 -0.40 -1.82 -8.34
N ASN A 432 0.73 -1.90 -7.61
CA ASN A 432 1.95 -1.17 -7.95
C ASN A 432 2.46 -1.50 -9.36
N ALA A 433 2.42 -2.78 -9.77
CA ALA A 433 2.85 -3.18 -11.10
C ALA A 433 1.96 -2.57 -12.21
N TRP A 434 0.64 -2.51 -12.01
CA TRP A 434 -0.28 -1.83 -12.93
C TRP A 434 0.00 -0.35 -13.03
N THR A 435 0.21 0.32 -11.89
CA THR A 435 0.46 1.76 -11.82
C THR A 435 1.79 2.12 -12.48
N LEU A 436 2.88 1.39 -12.18
CA LEU A 436 4.19 1.62 -12.76
C LEU A 436 4.21 1.30 -14.26
N MET A 437 3.54 0.23 -14.70
CA MET A 437 3.39 -0.07 -16.13
C MET A 437 2.64 1.05 -16.86
N GLY A 438 1.66 1.68 -16.21
CA GLY A 438 0.98 2.87 -16.72
C GLY A 438 1.94 4.04 -16.93
N HIS A 439 2.87 4.28 -16.00
CA HIS A 439 3.90 5.32 -16.16
C HIS A 439 4.83 5.03 -17.35
N GLU A 440 5.25 3.79 -17.54
CA GLU A 440 6.08 3.40 -18.70
C GLU A 440 5.36 3.65 -20.04
N PHE A 441 4.04 3.40 -20.10
CA PHE A 441 3.27 3.70 -21.31
C PHE A 441 3.11 5.22 -21.55
N VAL A 442 3.07 6.03 -20.49
CA VAL A 442 3.09 7.50 -20.61
C VAL A 442 4.42 7.97 -21.21
N GLU A 443 5.55 7.44 -20.73
CA GLU A 443 6.88 7.76 -21.29
C GLU A 443 6.99 7.39 -22.78
N LEU A 444 6.37 6.28 -23.19
CA LEU A 444 6.28 5.87 -24.60
C LEU A 444 5.21 6.65 -25.39
N SER A 445 4.59 7.68 -24.79
CA SER A 445 3.52 8.47 -25.40
C SER A 445 2.26 7.66 -25.80
N ASN A 446 2.05 6.49 -25.18
CA ASN A 446 0.86 5.66 -25.41
C ASN A 446 -0.18 5.88 -24.31
N SER A 447 -0.86 7.01 -24.36
CA SER A 447 -1.83 7.41 -23.33
C SER A 447 -3.02 6.46 -23.21
N HIS A 448 -3.45 5.80 -24.28
CA HIS A 448 -4.57 4.85 -24.23
C HIS A 448 -4.23 3.59 -23.43
N ALA A 449 -3.05 3.01 -23.65
CA ALA A 449 -2.60 1.86 -22.88
C ALA A 449 -2.35 2.24 -21.40
N ALA A 450 -1.84 3.43 -21.15
CA ALA A 450 -1.65 3.96 -19.80
C ALA A 450 -2.99 4.06 -19.05
N ILE A 451 -4.03 4.63 -19.67
CA ILE A 451 -5.36 4.74 -19.08
C ILE A 451 -5.93 3.35 -18.71
N GLU A 452 -5.77 2.37 -19.58
CA GLU A 452 -6.24 1.00 -19.30
C GLU A 452 -5.52 0.39 -18.09
N CYS A 453 -4.19 0.57 -17.99
CA CYS A 453 -3.41 0.10 -16.85
C CYS A 453 -3.84 0.78 -15.54
N TYR A 454 -3.99 2.10 -15.53
CA TYR A 454 -4.43 2.81 -14.33
C TYR A 454 -5.87 2.49 -13.93
N ARG A 455 -6.79 2.28 -14.88
CA ARG A 455 -8.15 1.82 -14.58
C ARG A 455 -8.15 0.49 -13.86
N ARG A 456 -7.35 -0.48 -14.34
CA ARG A 456 -7.21 -1.77 -13.67
C ARG A 456 -6.61 -1.65 -12.28
N ALA A 457 -5.62 -0.77 -12.10
CA ALA A 457 -5.07 -0.48 -10.78
C ALA A 457 -6.16 0.05 -9.82
N VAL A 458 -7.00 0.98 -10.28
CA VAL A 458 -8.12 1.53 -9.50
C VAL A 458 -9.20 0.49 -9.20
N ASP A 459 -9.52 -0.41 -10.15
CA ASP A 459 -10.49 -1.48 -9.96
C ASP A 459 -10.05 -2.48 -8.88
N ILE A 460 -8.74 -2.76 -8.79
CA ILE A 460 -8.15 -3.64 -7.77
C ILE A 460 -8.08 -2.92 -6.43
N CYS A 461 -7.53 -1.71 -6.39
CA CYS A 461 -7.37 -0.92 -5.17
C CYS A 461 -7.87 0.52 -5.36
N PRO A 462 -9.15 0.80 -5.05
CA PRO A 462 -9.71 2.15 -5.16
C PRO A 462 -9.08 3.19 -4.23
N ARG A 463 -8.28 2.74 -3.25
CA ARG A 463 -7.59 3.60 -2.26
C ARG A 463 -6.23 4.10 -2.74
N ASP A 464 -5.68 3.54 -3.81
CA ASP A 464 -4.39 3.96 -4.34
C ASP A 464 -4.49 5.30 -5.06
N PHE A 465 -4.10 6.38 -4.37
CA PHE A 465 -4.10 7.73 -4.94
C PHE A 465 -3.19 7.86 -6.17
N LYS A 466 -2.13 7.04 -6.28
CA LYS A 466 -1.17 7.09 -7.40
C LYS A 466 -1.84 6.70 -8.71
N ALA A 467 -2.70 5.68 -8.68
CA ALA A 467 -3.46 5.25 -9.86
C ALA A 467 -4.47 6.31 -10.31
N TRP A 468 -5.20 6.95 -9.37
CA TRP A 468 -6.10 8.06 -9.67
C TRP A 468 -5.36 9.27 -10.23
N PHE A 469 -4.19 9.60 -9.65
CA PHE A 469 -3.33 10.68 -10.13
C PHE A 469 -2.81 10.40 -11.54
N GLY A 470 -2.34 9.15 -11.80
CA GLY A 470 -1.89 8.72 -13.13
C GLY A 470 -2.99 8.80 -14.19
N LEU A 471 -4.25 8.41 -13.85
CA LEU A 471 -5.40 8.64 -14.73
C LEU A 471 -5.60 10.12 -15.06
N GLY A 472 -5.54 10.97 -14.04
CA GLY A 472 -5.63 12.43 -14.23
C GLY A 472 -4.56 12.96 -15.19
N GLN A 473 -3.31 12.53 -15.03
CA GLN A 473 -2.21 12.91 -15.91
C GLN A 473 -2.40 12.40 -17.34
N ALA A 474 -2.80 11.14 -17.52
CA ALA A 474 -3.01 10.57 -18.85
C ALA A 474 -4.13 11.30 -19.62
N TYR A 475 -5.23 11.68 -18.94
CA TYR A 475 -6.26 12.49 -19.55
C TYR A 475 -5.83 13.94 -19.80
N ALA A 476 -4.95 14.51 -18.95
CA ALA A 476 -4.37 15.84 -19.18
C ALA A 476 -3.47 15.88 -20.41
N LEU A 477 -2.71 14.80 -20.67
CA LEU A 477 -1.89 14.66 -21.89
C LEU A 477 -2.73 14.54 -23.17
N LEU A 478 -3.97 14.09 -23.06
CA LEU A 478 -4.94 14.05 -24.17
C LEU A 478 -5.76 15.34 -24.28
N ASP A 479 -5.40 16.40 -23.56
CA ASP A 479 -6.12 17.68 -23.47
C ASP A 479 -7.58 17.56 -23.00
N MET A 480 -7.94 16.42 -22.39
CA MET A 480 -9.27 16.17 -21.83
C MET A 480 -9.38 16.69 -20.39
N HIS A 481 -9.24 18.01 -20.20
CA HIS A 481 -9.10 18.63 -18.87
C HIS A 481 -10.29 18.39 -17.93
N LEU A 482 -11.52 18.24 -18.41
CA LEU A 482 -12.70 17.98 -17.58
C LEU A 482 -12.64 16.58 -16.93
N TYR A 483 -12.21 15.56 -17.70
CA TYR A 483 -11.99 14.22 -17.14
C TYR A 483 -10.81 14.21 -16.18
N SER A 484 -9.70 14.85 -16.55
CA SER A 484 -8.52 15.00 -15.72
C SER A 484 -8.87 15.62 -14.35
N LEU A 485 -9.70 16.66 -14.33
CA LEU A 485 -10.16 17.33 -13.13
C LEU A 485 -10.90 16.38 -12.17
N TYR A 486 -11.79 15.54 -12.69
CA TYR A 486 -12.50 14.55 -11.88
C TYR A 486 -11.54 13.59 -11.18
N TYR A 487 -10.54 13.06 -11.91
CA TYR A 487 -9.58 12.09 -11.36
C TYR A 487 -8.63 12.74 -10.35
N PHE A 488 -8.18 13.97 -10.60
CA PHE A 488 -7.37 14.70 -9.61
C PHE A 488 -8.15 15.06 -8.36
N GLN A 489 -9.43 15.40 -8.46
CA GLN A 489 -10.28 15.59 -7.27
C GLN A 489 -10.36 14.32 -6.44
N LYS A 490 -10.53 13.15 -7.08
CA LYS A 490 -10.50 11.86 -6.37
C LYS A 490 -9.16 11.59 -5.69
N ALA A 491 -8.05 11.80 -6.39
CA ALA A 491 -6.72 11.67 -5.80
C ALA A 491 -6.53 12.60 -4.59
N CYS A 492 -7.03 13.84 -4.69
CA CYS A 492 -6.97 14.83 -3.62
C CYS A 492 -7.79 14.44 -2.38
N THR A 493 -8.94 13.77 -2.56
CA THR A 493 -9.73 13.26 -1.42
C THR A 493 -9.04 12.12 -0.69
N LEU A 494 -8.23 11.32 -1.40
CA LEU A 494 -7.46 10.22 -0.82
C LEU A 494 -6.19 10.68 -0.09
N LYS A 495 -5.51 11.71 -0.63
CA LYS A 495 -4.28 12.26 -0.02
C LYS A 495 -4.32 13.80 0.00
N PRO A 496 -5.07 14.40 0.94
CA PRO A 496 -5.25 15.85 0.98
C PRO A 496 -4.00 16.64 1.40
N TRP A 497 -2.98 15.97 1.93
CA TRP A 497 -1.73 16.60 2.40
C TRP A 497 -0.66 16.68 1.32
N ASP A 498 -0.83 16.02 0.18
CA ASP A 498 0.17 16.04 -0.89
C ASP A 498 0.04 17.33 -1.70
N ARG A 499 1.03 18.21 -1.50
CA ARG A 499 1.17 19.48 -2.19
C ARG A 499 1.09 19.35 -3.71
N ARG A 500 1.71 18.29 -4.28
CA ARG A 500 1.79 18.08 -5.73
C ARG A 500 0.42 17.88 -6.37
N ILE A 501 -0.48 17.17 -5.67
CA ILE A 501 -1.85 16.94 -6.16
C ILE A 501 -2.62 18.25 -6.24
N TRP A 502 -2.51 19.12 -5.21
CA TRP A 502 -3.14 20.43 -5.21
C TRP A 502 -2.58 21.35 -6.30
N GLN A 503 -1.27 21.29 -6.58
CA GLN A 503 -0.63 22.06 -7.64
C GLN A 503 -1.18 21.67 -9.02
N VAL A 504 -1.20 20.39 -9.35
CA VAL A 504 -1.69 19.89 -10.64
C VAL A 504 -3.20 20.11 -10.79
N LEU A 505 -3.96 19.97 -9.70
CA LEU A 505 -5.39 20.29 -9.69
C LEU A 505 -5.62 21.79 -9.99
N GLY A 506 -4.82 22.68 -9.40
CA GLY A 506 -4.84 24.11 -9.67
C GLY A 506 -4.52 24.44 -11.13
N GLU A 507 -3.52 23.78 -11.71
CA GLU A 507 -3.19 23.92 -13.13
C GLU A 507 -4.33 23.47 -14.04
N CYS A 508 -4.97 22.36 -13.71
CA CYS A 508 -6.13 21.86 -14.46
C CYS A 508 -7.32 22.82 -14.38
N TYR A 509 -7.60 23.41 -13.20
CA TYR A 509 -8.63 24.45 -13.08
C TYR A 509 -8.28 25.72 -13.87
N SER A 510 -7.01 26.12 -13.90
CA SER A 510 -6.55 27.26 -14.71
C SER A 510 -6.80 27.02 -16.20
N LYS A 511 -6.45 25.82 -16.71
CA LYS A 511 -6.69 25.44 -18.12
C LYS A 511 -8.19 25.34 -18.48
N THR A 512 -9.05 25.00 -17.50
CA THR A 512 -10.52 24.98 -17.69
C THR A 512 -11.17 26.36 -17.53
N GLY A 513 -10.40 27.41 -17.24
CA GLY A 513 -10.91 28.80 -17.08
C GLY A 513 -11.47 29.12 -15.69
N ASN A 514 -11.45 28.20 -14.75
CA ASN A 514 -11.95 28.38 -13.38
C ASN A 514 -10.88 28.97 -12.45
N LYS A 515 -10.51 30.25 -12.69
CA LYS A 515 -9.41 30.95 -12.01
C LYS A 515 -9.55 30.98 -10.48
N LEU A 516 -10.76 31.20 -9.95
CA LEU A 516 -11.00 31.30 -8.51
C LEU A 516 -10.73 29.97 -7.78
N GLU A 517 -11.12 28.84 -8.38
CA GLU A 517 -10.85 27.52 -7.80
C GLU A 517 -9.37 27.16 -7.92
N ALA A 518 -8.71 27.54 -9.02
CA ALA A 518 -7.26 27.39 -9.18
C ALA A 518 -6.50 28.12 -8.05
N ILE A 519 -6.86 29.35 -7.73
CA ILE A 519 -6.25 30.12 -6.63
C ILE A 519 -6.44 29.41 -5.29
N LYS A 520 -7.63 28.84 -5.02
CA LYS A 520 -7.87 28.09 -3.78
C LYS A 520 -6.98 26.86 -3.70
N CYS A 521 -6.82 26.13 -4.80
CA CYS A 521 -5.96 24.95 -4.87
C CYS A 521 -4.48 25.30 -4.63
N TYR A 522 -3.96 26.33 -5.29
CA TYR A 522 -2.58 26.76 -5.07
C TYR A 522 -2.33 27.27 -3.64
N LYS A 523 -3.28 28.01 -3.04
CA LYS A 523 -3.19 28.42 -1.63
C LYS A 523 -3.16 27.21 -0.67
N ARG A 524 -3.91 26.15 -0.96
CA ARG A 524 -3.84 24.90 -0.19
C ARG A 524 -2.52 24.17 -0.40
N SER A 525 -1.99 24.16 -1.62
CA SER A 525 -0.67 23.60 -1.93
C SER A 525 0.44 24.27 -1.10
N ILE A 526 0.41 25.59 -0.97
CA ILE A 526 1.37 26.34 -0.13
C ILE A 526 1.23 25.96 1.35
N LYS A 527 -0.01 25.82 1.86
CA LYS A 527 -0.24 25.40 3.25
C LYS A 527 0.23 23.99 3.54
N ALA A 528 0.18 23.11 2.55
CA ALA A 528 0.64 21.72 2.67
C ALA A 528 2.16 21.57 2.46
N SER A 529 2.84 22.64 2.03
CA SER A 529 4.30 22.64 1.80
C SER A 529 5.06 22.69 3.12
N GLN A 530 6.01 21.78 3.30
CA GLN A 530 6.92 21.74 4.46
C GLN A 530 8.17 22.58 4.24
N THR A 531 8.55 22.86 2.99
CA THR A 531 9.75 23.61 2.62
C THR A 531 9.39 24.83 1.78
N VAL A 532 10.07 25.93 2.03
CA VAL A 532 9.84 27.21 1.34
C VAL A 532 10.36 27.16 -0.10
N ASP A 533 11.43 26.40 -0.34
CA ASP A 533 12.17 26.32 -1.60
C ASP A 533 11.32 25.89 -2.80
N GLN A 534 10.32 25.08 -2.54
CA GLN A 534 9.51 24.47 -3.58
C GLN A 534 8.26 25.30 -3.96
N ASN A 535 8.11 26.48 -3.36
CA ASN A 535 6.90 27.31 -3.56
C ASN A 535 7.06 28.38 -4.63
N THR A 536 8.26 28.63 -5.16
CA THR A 536 8.56 29.71 -6.11
C THR A 536 7.65 29.65 -7.34
N SER A 537 7.55 28.49 -7.99
CA SER A 537 6.69 28.32 -9.17
C SER A 537 5.20 28.50 -8.85
N ILE A 538 4.76 28.12 -7.65
CA ILE A 538 3.37 28.27 -7.23
C ILE A 538 3.05 29.74 -6.96
N TYR A 539 3.95 30.50 -6.31
CA TYR A 539 3.78 31.93 -6.10
C TYR A 539 3.69 32.69 -7.43
N TYR A 540 4.55 32.34 -8.38
CA TYR A 540 4.53 32.93 -9.70
C TYR A 540 3.20 32.63 -10.45
N ARG A 541 2.73 31.38 -10.42
CA ARG A 541 1.44 31.01 -11.02
C ARG A 541 0.26 31.71 -10.36
N LEU A 542 0.26 31.83 -9.03
CA LEU A 542 -0.75 32.60 -8.30
C LEU A 542 -0.75 34.08 -8.74
N ALA A 543 0.42 34.68 -8.85
CA ALA A 543 0.55 36.05 -9.29
C ALA A 543 0.00 36.26 -10.72
N GLN A 544 0.29 35.34 -11.65
CA GLN A 544 -0.28 35.37 -13.00
C GLN A 544 -1.81 35.29 -12.98
N LEU A 545 -2.41 34.43 -12.15
CA LEU A 545 -3.87 34.34 -12.04
C LEU A 545 -4.49 35.60 -11.46
N TYR A 546 -3.84 36.27 -10.51
CA TYR A 546 -4.30 37.56 -9.98
C TYR A 546 -4.14 38.69 -10.99
N GLU A 547 -3.08 38.67 -11.80
CA GLU A 547 -2.92 39.62 -12.91
C GLU A 547 -4.06 39.47 -13.93
N GLU A 548 -4.42 38.22 -14.30
CA GLU A 548 -5.54 37.95 -15.20
C GLU A 548 -6.91 38.30 -14.61
N LEU A 549 -7.04 38.44 -13.30
CA LEU A 549 -8.23 38.91 -12.58
C LEU A 549 -8.21 40.42 -12.32
N GLU A 550 -7.16 41.11 -12.79
CA GLU A 550 -6.94 42.54 -12.58
C GLU A 550 -6.77 42.98 -11.11
N ASP A 551 -6.46 42.02 -10.21
CA ASP A 551 -6.15 42.29 -8.80
C ASP A 551 -4.63 42.50 -8.63
N LEU A 552 -4.18 43.71 -8.99
CA LEU A 552 -2.77 44.05 -9.01
C LEU A 552 -2.12 44.11 -7.61
N GLU A 553 -2.91 44.36 -6.57
CA GLU A 553 -2.40 44.39 -5.18
C GLU A 553 -1.97 43.00 -4.69
N GLU A 554 -2.83 41.99 -4.89
CA GLU A 554 -2.49 40.62 -4.52
C GLU A 554 -1.41 40.08 -5.47
N CYS A 555 -1.42 40.40 -6.76
CA CYS A 555 -0.36 40.07 -7.70
C CYS A 555 1.01 40.53 -7.19
N LYS A 556 1.12 41.84 -6.81
CA LYS A 556 2.35 42.39 -6.22
C LYS A 556 2.83 41.61 -5.01
N LYS A 557 1.92 41.26 -4.08
CA LYS A 557 2.26 40.51 -2.87
C LYS A 557 2.87 39.11 -3.19
N PHE A 558 2.30 38.39 -4.16
CA PHE A 558 2.81 37.09 -4.53
C PHE A 558 4.09 37.13 -5.37
N MET A 559 4.25 38.15 -6.23
CA MET A 559 5.51 38.41 -6.92
C MET A 559 6.63 38.75 -5.95
N ALA A 560 6.38 39.59 -4.93
CA ALA A 560 7.33 39.90 -3.89
C ALA A 560 7.76 38.64 -3.10
N LYS A 561 6.77 37.80 -2.70
CA LYS A 561 7.07 36.51 -2.06
C LYS A 561 7.92 35.60 -2.93
N CYS A 562 7.76 35.62 -4.24
CA CYS A 562 8.60 34.84 -5.16
C CYS A 562 10.07 35.29 -5.10
N VAL A 563 10.30 36.62 -4.95
CA VAL A 563 11.64 37.19 -4.80
C VAL A 563 12.20 36.94 -3.39
N ASP A 564 11.37 37.04 -2.33
CA ASP A 564 11.78 36.76 -0.95
C ASP A 564 12.32 35.32 -0.79
N VAL A 565 11.74 34.36 -1.51
CA VAL A 565 12.23 32.97 -1.51
C VAL A 565 13.62 32.86 -2.12
N GLU A 566 13.95 33.64 -3.15
CA GLU A 566 15.29 33.68 -3.73
C GLU A 566 16.33 34.17 -2.70
N GLU A 567 15.97 35.16 -1.89
CA GLU A 567 16.86 35.68 -0.83
C GLU A 567 17.09 34.63 0.29
N LEU A 568 16.05 33.85 0.62
CA LEU A 568 16.17 32.76 1.59
C LEU A 568 17.01 31.58 1.08
N LEU A 569 17.08 31.35 -0.23
CA LEU A 569 17.81 30.29 -0.89
C LEU A 569 19.25 30.66 -1.31
N GLU A 570 19.88 31.60 -0.62
CA GLU A 570 21.27 32.04 -0.87
C GLU A 570 21.49 32.51 -2.32
N GLY A 571 20.46 33.08 -2.96
CA GLY A 571 20.58 33.66 -4.29
C GLY A 571 20.45 32.68 -5.46
N ILE A 572 19.80 31.54 -5.26
CA ILE A 572 19.47 30.64 -6.38
C ILE A 572 18.40 31.28 -7.25
N VAL A 573 18.81 31.83 -8.39
CA VAL A 573 17.95 32.51 -9.35
C VAL A 573 17.26 31.47 -10.24
N THR A 574 15.92 31.51 -10.31
CA THR A 574 15.10 30.73 -11.24
C THR A 574 14.49 31.63 -12.30
N ASP A 575 14.05 31.06 -13.45
CA ASP A 575 13.40 31.84 -14.51
C ASP A 575 12.15 32.58 -14.02
N GLU A 576 11.43 31.99 -13.05
CA GLU A 576 10.25 32.61 -12.45
C GLU A 576 10.62 33.82 -11.58
N THR A 577 11.72 33.76 -10.83
CA THR A 577 12.15 34.88 -9.99
C THR A 577 12.64 36.07 -10.84
N VAL A 578 13.32 35.80 -11.96
CA VAL A 578 13.71 36.84 -12.94
C VAL A 578 12.49 37.57 -13.49
N LYS A 579 11.48 36.82 -13.96
CA LYS A 579 10.25 37.38 -14.46
C LYS A 579 9.46 38.16 -13.40
N ALA A 580 9.47 37.66 -12.15
CA ALA A 580 8.84 38.35 -11.03
C ALA A 580 9.55 39.68 -10.71
N ARG A 581 10.89 39.73 -10.73
CA ARG A 581 11.66 40.99 -10.55
C ARG A 581 11.39 42.00 -11.66
N LEU A 582 11.33 41.57 -12.92
CA LEU A 582 11.01 42.44 -14.05
C LEU A 582 9.57 43.02 -13.93
N TRP A 583 8.62 42.16 -13.59
CA TRP A 583 7.24 42.61 -13.38
C TRP A 583 7.13 43.63 -12.23
N LEU A 584 7.79 43.35 -11.08
CA LEU A 584 7.83 44.27 -9.94
C LEU A 584 8.48 45.62 -10.31
N ALA A 585 9.59 45.59 -11.05
CA ALA A 585 10.25 46.82 -11.52
C ALA A 585 9.30 47.68 -12.38
N VAL A 586 8.60 47.09 -13.35
CA VAL A 586 7.62 47.77 -14.17
C VAL A 586 6.43 48.33 -13.35
N PHE A 587 5.98 47.55 -12.37
CA PHE A 587 4.88 47.98 -11.49
C PHE A 587 5.28 49.18 -10.62
N GLU A 588 6.47 49.13 -10.00
CA GLU A 588 6.99 50.23 -9.14
C GLU A 588 7.30 51.51 -9.95
N ILE A 589 7.73 51.39 -11.20
CA ILE A 589 7.87 52.57 -12.11
C ILE A 589 6.51 53.23 -12.32
N LYS A 590 5.45 52.46 -12.56
CA LYS A 590 4.09 52.99 -12.72
C LYS A 590 3.56 53.60 -11.43
N ALA A 591 3.97 53.10 -10.27
CA ALA A 591 3.62 53.64 -8.95
C ALA A 591 4.46 54.85 -8.55
N GLY A 592 5.51 55.21 -9.31
CA GLY A 592 6.41 56.34 -9.03
C GLY A 592 7.53 56.04 -8.03
N ASN A 593 7.74 54.78 -7.64
CA ASN A 593 8.75 54.32 -6.68
C ASN A 593 10.05 53.92 -7.40
N TYR A 594 10.75 54.89 -8.00
CA TYR A 594 11.91 54.62 -8.86
C TYR A 594 13.08 53.95 -8.17
N GLN A 595 13.29 54.18 -6.83
CA GLN A 595 14.34 53.56 -6.09
C GLN A 595 14.16 52.03 -5.96
N LEU A 596 12.97 51.60 -5.54
CA LEU A 596 12.63 50.20 -5.44
C LEU A 596 12.66 49.49 -6.79
N ALA A 597 12.15 50.16 -7.84
CA ALA A 597 12.19 49.64 -9.20
C ALA A 597 13.64 49.41 -9.68
N TYR A 598 14.53 50.33 -9.35
CA TYR A 598 15.95 50.21 -9.67
C TYR A 598 16.58 49.03 -8.96
N ASP A 599 16.29 48.81 -7.67
CA ASP A 599 16.83 47.72 -6.87
C ASP A 599 16.36 46.34 -7.42
N TYR A 600 15.09 46.23 -7.81
CA TYR A 600 14.58 45.02 -8.46
C TYR A 600 15.25 44.75 -9.82
N ALA A 601 15.41 45.79 -10.66
CA ALA A 601 16.05 45.65 -11.96
C ALA A 601 17.53 45.29 -11.87
N MET A 602 18.26 45.84 -10.88
CA MET A 602 19.67 45.53 -10.65
C MET A 602 19.88 44.11 -10.04
N GLY A 603 18.87 43.59 -9.34
CA GLY A 603 18.90 42.22 -8.79
C GLY A 603 18.82 41.14 -9.87
N VAL A 604 18.51 41.46 -11.12
CA VAL A 604 18.51 40.50 -12.23
C VAL A 604 19.95 40.26 -12.72
N SER A 605 20.63 39.29 -12.13
CA SER A 605 22.00 38.93 -12.48
C SER A 605 22.08 37.80 -13.52
N ASN A 606 21.15 36.86 -13.47
CA ASN A 606 21.07 35.68 -14.32
C ASN A 606 19.72 35.67 -15.05
N GLY A 607 19.70 35.27 -16.32
CA GLY A 607 18.52 35.21 -17.15
C GLY A 607 18.89 35.11 -18.63
N THR A 608 17.90 35.07 -19.49
CA THR A 608 18.12 35.19 -20.95
C THR A 608 18.70 36.55 -21.31
N SER A 609 19.47 36.64 -22.41
CA SER A 609 20.05 37.91 -22.88
C SER A 609 18.99 39.01 -23.06
N GLN A 610 17.78 38.67 -23.44
CA GLN A 610 16.65 39.59 -23.59
C GLN A 610 16.17 40.13 -22.23
N GLU A 611 15.99 39.28 -21.24
CA GLU A 611 15.57 39.66 -19.88
C GLU A 611 16.61 40.56 -19.20
N ILE A 612 17.91 40.27 -19.40
CA ILE A 612 18.99 41.11 -18.88
C ILE A 612 19.03 42.50 -19.57
N GLU A 613 18.80 42.55 -20.88
CA GLU A 613 18.71 43.86 -21.59
C GLU A 613 17.48 44.66 -21.15
N GLU A 614 16.34 44.02 -20.96
CA GLU A 614 15.13 44.64 -20.44
C GLU A 614 15.35 45.20 -19.03
N ALA A 615 15.96 44.44 -18.13
CA ALA A 615 16.34 44.87 -16.79
C ALA A 615 17.26 46.11 -16.83
N ARG A 616 18.26 46.11 -17.73
CA ARG A 616 19.16 47.26 -17.93
C ARG A 616 18.45 48.48 -18.50
N MET A 617 17.47 48.31 -19.38
CA MET A 617 16.66 49.42 -19.90
C MET A 617 15.82 50.02 -18.77
N LEU A 618 15.13 49.21 -17.99
CA LEU A 618 14.33 49.67 -16.84
C LEU A 618 15.22 50.38 -15.80
N ALA A 619 16.38 49.86 -15.48
CA ALA A 619 17.33 50.50 -14.58
C ALA A 619 17.83 51.85 -15.08
N ARG A 620 18.03 52.05 -16.41
CA ARG A 620 18.38 53.34 -17.00
C ARG A 620 17.21 54.34 -16.94
N GLU A 621 15.98 53.85 -17.13
CA GLU A 621 14.79 54.66 -17.02
C GLU A 621 14.60 55.17 -15.58
N CYS A 622 14.71 54.30 -14.59
CA CYS A 622 14.67 54.66 -13.17
C CYS A 622 15.71 55.73 -12.82
N ARG A 623 16.96 55.61 -13.30
CA ARG A 623 18.01 56.63 -13.06
C ARG A 623 17.72 57.98 -13.68
N ARG A 624 16.88 58.06 -14.72
CA ARG A 624 16.51 59.36 -15.30
C ARG A 624 15.45 60.10 -14.49
N HIS A 625 14.70 59.37 -13.66
CA HIS A 625 13.59 59.87 -12.86
C HIS A 625 13.94 60.01 -11.37
N MET A 626 15.11 59.46 -10.93
CA MET A 626 15.75 59.72 -9.64
C MET A 626 16.51 61.03 -9.70
#